data_2e865db6333d55b7af559a87f3716e86
#
_entry.id   2e865db6333d55b7af559a87f3716e86
#
_cell.length_a   1.000
_cell.length_b   1.000
_cell.length_c   1.000
_cell.angle_alpha   90.00
_cell.angle_beta   90.00
_cell.angle_gamma   90.00
#
_symmetry.space_group_name_H-M   'P 1'
#
loop_
_entity.id
_entity.type
_entity.pdbx_description
1 polymer ?
#
loop_
_entity_poly.entity_id
_entity_poly.type
_entity_poly.pdbx_seq_one_letter_code
_entity_poly.pdbx_strand_id
1 'polypeptide(L)'
;MTRCRASMHRRRVVGENTTFIGLDVHKETITVALAESGERGEVCEYGRIANSPEALKGLLRTLQRTGRQLQFCYEAGPCGYGIQRQLTAAGHECVVIAPSLIPRKPGERIKTDRRDAVSLARLHRAGELTPVWVPDPAHEAMRDLVRARLAAVRALRQARQQLSGFLLRHGRHYGRPAWTLMHRRWLSGLRFEQAVHHVVLEDLIAAVEAATERRDRLTRQIEAVLPEWSLASVAQALQALRGVALVNAVTLVAELGDITRFASPRQLMAYLGLVPSEQSSGQSRRQGGITKAGNGAARRMLIEAAWSYRFPARVSRDLLLRQRIAPANPRDRLESAAEAVPPLPPARPCRQARHRGHDRDRP
;
A
#
# COMPACT_ATOMS: atom_id res chain seq x y z
N MET A 1 26.89 9.88 27.27
CA MET A 1 27.46 10.03 25.89
C MET A 1 27.15 8.77 25.10
N THR A 2 25.97 8.71 24.46
CA THR A 2 25.49 7.55 23.73
C THR A 2 25.55 7.89 22.24
N ARG A 3 26.49 7.26 21.53
CA ARG A 3 26.74 7.45 20.10
C ARG A 3 25.50 7.07 19.30
N CYS A 4 24.88 8.04 18.68
CA CYS A 4 23.87 7.87 17.66
C CYS A 4 24.54 7.22 16.41
N ARG A 5 24.37 5.90 16.23
CA ARG A 5 24.71 5.26 14.95
C ARG A 5 23.61 5.60 13.97
N ALA A 6 23.82 6.69 13.24
CA ALA A 6 23.05 7.02 12.06
C ALA A 6 23.22 5.86 11.03
N SER A 7 22.10 5.35 10.54
CA SER A 7 22.00 4.46 9.40
C SER A 7 22.73 5.15 8.23
N MET A 8 23.93 4.69 7.91
CA MET A 8 24.66 5.11 6.71
C MET A 8 23.88 4.57 5.49
N HIS A 9 23.00 5.39 4.93
CA HIS A 9 22.83 5.36 3.49
C HIS A 9 24.23 5.63 2.92
N ARG A 10 24.86 4.60 2.39
CA ARG A 10 26.13 4.76 1.64
C ARG A 10 25.84 5.83 0.60
N ARG A 11 26.35 7.05 0.80
CA ARG A 11 26.51 7.99 -0.30
C ARG A 11 27.38 7.26 -1.32
N ARG A 12 26.74 6.73 -2.37
CA ARG A 12 27.47 6.25 -3.54
C ARG A 12 28.31 7.42 -4.00
N VAL A 13 29.61 7.19 -4.09
CA VAL A 13 30.51 8.12 -4.78
C VAL A 13 29.99 8.15 -6.21
N VAL A 14 29.32 9.23 -6.58
CA VAL A 14 28.86 9.45 -7.94
C VAL A 14 30.12 9.71 -8.76
N GLY A 15 30.46 8.80 -9.66
CA GLY A 15 31.58 8.98 -10.56
C GLY A 15 31.38 10.27 -11.38
N GLU A 16 32.44 11.01 -11.62
CA GLU A 16 32.39 12.27 -12.40
C GLU A 16 31.85 12.10 -13.82
N ASN A 17 31.62 10.87 -14.28
CA ASN A 17 31.16 10.51 -15.61
C ASN A 17 29.80 9.79 -15.62
N THR A 18 28.80 10.33 -14.90
CA THR A 18 27.45 9.77 -14.84
C THR A 18 26.43 10.70 -15.47
N THR A 19 25.46 10.16 -16.21
CA THR A 19 24.25 10.87 -16.66
C THR A 19 23.04 10.28 -15.95
N PHE A 20 22.28 11.15 -15.30
CA PHE A 20 21.02 10.82 -14.63
C PHE A 20 19.84 11.12 -15.57
N ILE A 21 19.01 10.13 -15.79
CA ILE A 21 17.91 10.19 -16.75
C ILE A 21 16.57 10.13 -16.00
N GLY A 22 15.80 11.19 -16.12
CA GLY A 22 14.42 11.25 -15.63
C GLY A 22 13.44 10.90 -16.74
N LEU A 23 12.57 9.93 -16.49
CA LEU A 23 11.54 9.50 -17.43
C LEU A 23 10.16 9.84 -16.84
N ASP A 24 9.41 10.70 -17.55
CA ASP A 24 7.99 10.89 -17.28
C ASP A 24 7.18 9.97 -18.19
N VAL A 25 6.61 8.91 -17.60
CA VAL A 25 6.09 7.75 -18.34
C VAL A 25 4.57 7.83 -18.44
N HIS A 26 4.07 7.93 -19.66
CA HIS A 26 2.66 7.84 -20.01
C HIS A 26 2.37 6.58 -20.82
N LYS A 27 1.08 6.30 -21.07
CA LYS A 27 0.63 5.10 -21.80
C LYS A 27 1.30 4.97 -23.16
N GLU A 28 1.33 6.05 -23.95
CA GLU A 28 1.78 6.05 -25.33
C GLU A 28 3.18 6.67 -25.50
N THR A 29 3.64 7.46 -24.54
CA THR A 29 4.87 8.25 -24.67
C THR A 29 5.67 8.31 -23.39
N ILE A 30 6.97 8.54 -23.54
CA ILE A 30 7.90 8.81 -22.45
C ILE A 30 8.61 10.13 -22.75
N THR A 31 8.50 11.11 -21.85
CA THR A 31 9.31 12.33 -21.91
C THR A 31 10.60 12.11 -21.17
N VAL A 32 11.72 12.42 -21.80
CA VAL A 32 13.07 12.11 -21.31
C VAL A 32 13.81 13.41 -21.02
N ALA A 33 14.46 13.47 -19.85
CA ALA A 33 15.37 14.54 -19.48
C ALA A 33 16.68 13.97 -18.95
N LEU A 34 17.75 14.72 -19.16
CA LEU A 34 19.10 14.34 -18.79
C LEU A 34 19.65 15.35 -17.77
N ALA A 35 20.39 14.87 -16.78
CA ALA A 35 21.18 15.68 -15.86
C ALA A 35 22.58 15.09 -15.75
N GLU A 36 23.59 15.86 -16.18
CA GLU A 36 24.98 15.43 -16.09
C GLU A 36 25.53 15.53 -14.67
N SER A 37 26.46 14.65 -14.31
CA SER A 37 27.17 14.71 -13.04
C SER A 37 27.99 16.01 -12.90
N GLY A 38 28.24 16.45 -11.66
CA GLY A 38 28.96 17.65 -11.32
C GLY A 38 28.04 18.82 -10.92
N GLU A 39 28.59 19.76 -10.12
CA GLU A 39 27.80 20.90 -9.59
C GLU A 39 27.27 21.83 -10.67
N ARG A 40 27.98 21.94 -11.79
CA ARG A 40 27.61 22.75 -12.97
C ARG A 40 27.07 21.92 -14.13
N GLY A 41 26.78 20.63 -13.88
CA GLY A 41 26.23 19.74 -14.91
C GLY A 41 24.93 20.25 -15.46
N GLU A 42 24.81 20.28 -16.79
CA GLU A 42 23.63 20.74 -17.47
C GLU A 42 22.44 19.82 -17.18
N VAL A 43 21.24 20.41 -17.08
CA VAL A 43 19.97 19.67 -17.00
C VAL A 43 19.14 20.11 -18.20
N CYS A 44 18.93 19.20 -19.13
CA CYS A 44 18.22 19.49 -20.37
C CYS A 44 17.13 18.46 -20.66
N GLU A 45 16.13 18.90 -21.42
CA GLU A 45 15.19 17.99 -22.03
C GLU A 45 15.86 17.30 -23.23
N TYR A 46 15.77 15.95 -23.24
CA TYR A 46 16.21 15.17 -24.41
C TYR A 46 15.14 15.14 -25.49
N GLY A 47 13.87 15.05 -25.08
CA GLY A 47 12.72 14.96 -25.98
C GLY A 47 11.71 13.90 -25.56
N ARG A 48 10.83 13.55 -26.49
CA ARG A 48 9.77 12.56 -26.28
C ARG A 48 9.98 11.36 -27.19
N ILE A 49 9.81 10.16 -26.64
CA ILE A 49 9.86 8.89 -27.38
C ILE A 49 8.54 8.12 -27.21
N ALA A 50 8.27 7.16 -28.07
CA ALA A 50 7.16 6.23 -27.88
C ALA A 50 7.42 5.33 -26.64
N ASN A 51 6.38 4.98 -25.91
CA ASN A 51 6.46 4.01 -24.84
C ASN A 51 6.45 2.58 -25.41
N SER A 52 7.56 2.21 -26.05
CA SER A 52 7.75 0.88 -26.61
C SER A 52 9.17 0.36 -26.31
N PRO A 53 9.34 -0.98 -26.26
CA PRO A 53 10.65 -1.58 -26.06
C PRO A 53 11.68 -1.15 -27.11
N GLU A 54 11.28 -0.96 -28.35
CA GLU A 54 12.13 -0.56 -29.48
C GLU A 54 12.63 0.87 -29.33
N ALA A 55 11.71 1.80 -28.98
CA ALA A 55 12.07 3.20 -28.74
C ALA A 55 13.02 3.34 -27.55
N LEU A 56 12.80 2.59 -26.47
CA LEU A 56 13.69 2.57 -25.31
C LEU A 56 15.08 2.01 -25.67
N LYS A 57 15.15 0.95 -26.47
CA LYS A 57 16.44 0.44 -27.02
C LYS A 57 17.13 1.47 -27.88
N GLY A 58 16.38 2.23 -28.70
CA GLY A 58 16.91 3.34 -29.53
C GLY A 58 17.53 4.44 -28.66
N LEU A 59 16.82 4.87 -27.63
CA LEU A 59 17.31 5.81 -26.62
C LEU A 59 18.62 5.31 -25.98
N LEU A 60 18.66 4.07 -25.52
CA LEU A 60 19.85 3.47 -24.91
C LEU A 60 21.05 3.51 -25.85
N ARG A 61 20.90 3.09 -27.12
CA ARG A 61 22.00 3.14 -28.11
C ARG A 61 22.55 4.54 -28.30
N THR A 62 21.67 5.54 -28.28
CA THR A 62 22.10 6.94 -28.44
C THR A 62 22.86 7.44 -27.23
N LEU A 63 22.35 7.17 -26.02
CA LEU A 63 22.96 7.62 -24.78
C LEU A 63 24.28 6.90 -24.47
N GLN A 64 24.39 5.61 -24.80
CA GLN A 64 25.61 4.81 -24.62
C GLN A 64 26.82 5.33 -25.44
N ARG A 65 26.57 6.02 -26.56
CA ARG A 65 27.65 6.62 -27.37
C ARG A 65 28.46 7.69 -26.61
N THR A 66 27.89 8.24 -25.53
CA THR A 66 28.59 9.22 -24.70
C THR A 66 29.70 8.60 -23.84
N GLY A 67 29.73 7.27 -23.71
CA GLY A 67 30.67 6.53 -22.84
C GLY A 67 30.41 6.77 -21.34
N ARG A 68 29.33 7.43 -20.97
CA ARG A 68 28.96 7.74 -19.58
C ARG A 68 28.17 6.62 -18.94
N GLN A 69 28.26 6.47 -17.61
CA GLN A 69 27.35 5.62 -16.84
C GLN A 69 25.95 6.21 -16.85
N LEU A 70 24.94 5.41 -17.19
CA LEU A 70 23.56 5.85 -17.27
C LEU A 70 22.78 5.36 -16.04
N GLN A 71 22.10 6.27 -15.34
CA GLN A 71 21.23 5.97 -14.21
C GLN A 71 19.84 6.54 -14.47
N PHE A 72 18.85 5.67 -14.45
CA PHE A 72 17.48 6.02 -14.79
C PHE A 72 16.58 6.13 -13.57
N CYS A 73 15.57 7.00 -13.63
CA CYS A 73 14.48 7.01 -12.69
C CYS A 73 13.16 7.35 -13.36
N TYR A 74 12.07 6.81 -12.83
CA TYR A 74 10.71 7.23 -13.20
C TYR A 74 9.75 7.06 -12.03
N GLU A 75 8.61 7.74 -12.12
CA GLU A 75 7.56 7.71 -11.10
C GLU A 75 6.74 6.42 -11.19
N ALA A 76 6.50 5.76 -10.04
CA ALA A 76 5.62 4.59 -9.96
C ALA A 76 4.20 4.97 -10.38
N GLY A 77 3.69 4.30 -11.40
CA GLY A 77 2.40 4.60 -11.99
C GLY A 77 1.74 3.37 -12.64
N PRO A 78 0.66 3.58 -13.39
CA PRO A 78 -0.09 2.49 -14.03
C PRO A 78 0.70 1.73 -15.10
N CYS A 79 1.81 2.31 -15.60
CA CYS A 79 2.69 1.66 -16.58
C CYS A 79 3.57 0.53 -15.98
N GLY A 80 3.50 0.33 -14.66
CA GLY A 80 4.16 -0.79 -13.97
C GLY A 80 5.69 -0.73 -14.00
N TYR A 81 6.31 -1.93 -13.98
CA TYR A 81 7.76 -2.09 -13.83
C TYR A 81 8.47 -2.59 -15.09
N GLY A 82 7.78 -2.63 -16.24
CA GLY A 82 8.34 -3.13 -17.50
C GLY A 82 9.59 -2.38 -17.95
N ILE A 83 9.58 -1.04 -17.86
CA ILE A 83 10.72 -0.17 -18.20
C ILE A 83 11.90 -0.46 -17.28
N GLN A 84 11.68 -0.55 -15.98
CA GLN A 84 12.73 -0.84 -14.99
C GLN A 84 13.39 -2.19 -15.30
N ARG A 85 12.60 -3.23 -15.54
CA ARG A 85 13.10 -4.57 -15.89
C ARG A 85 13.91 -4.57 -17.19
N GLN A 86 13.45 -3.85 -18.21
CA GLN A 86 14.14 -3.74 -19.49
C GLN A 86 15.48 -3.01 -19.34
N LEU A 87 15.53 -1.92 -18.60
CA LEU A 87 16.75 -1.15 -18.35
C LEU A 87 17.75 -1.94 -17.50
N THR A 88 17.27 -2.63 -16.47
CA THR A 88 18.10 -3.49 -15.62
C THR A 88 18.67 -4.67 -16.40
N ALA A 89 17.87 -5.32 -17.26
CA ALA A 89 18.35 -6.38 -18.14
C ALA A 89 19.39 -5.89 -19.17
N ALA A 90 19.36 -4.62 -19.53
CA ALA A 90 20.36 -3.97 -20.39
C ALA A 90 21.62 -3.51 -19.61
N GLY A 91 21.73 -3.82 -18.30
CA GLY A 91 22.87 -3.48 -17.45
C GLY A 91 22.86 -2.07 -16.86
N HIS A 92 21.72 -1.36 -16.91
CA HIS A 92 21.59 -0.01 -16.38
C HIS A 92 20.81 0.01 -15.06
N GLU A 93 21.24 0.88 -14.15
CA GLU A 93 20.49 1.14 -12.93
C GLU A 93 19.22 1.93 -13.25
N CYS A 94 18.08 1.44 -12.77
CA CYS A 94 16.80 2.13 -12.89
C CYS A 94 16.03 2.06 -11.56
N VAL A 95 15.78 3.21 -10.97
CA VAL A 95 15.01 3.34 -9.74
C VAL A 95 13.58 3.81 -10.03
N VAL A 96 12.61 3.14 -9.43
CA VAL A 96 11.21 3.55 -9.48
C VAL A 96 10.90 4.34 -8.23
N ILE A 97 10.27 5.51 -8.38
CA ILE A 97 10.12 6.50 -7.31
C ILE A 97 8.68 6.57 -6.82
N ALA A 98 8.49 6.70 -5.51
CA ALA A 98 7.17 6.90 -4.93
C ALA A 98 6.65 8.31 -5.23
N PRO A 99 5.50 8.47 -5.92
CA PRO A 99 4.96 9.78 -6.31
C PRO A 99 4.76 10.75 -5.13
N SER A 100 4.29 10.21 -4.02
CA SER A 100 4.00 10.98 -2.79
C SER A 100 5.25 11.44 -2.03
N LEU A 101 6.43 10.93 -2.39
CA LEU A 101 7.70 11.25 -1.74
C LEU A 101 8.63 12.11 -2.62
N ILE A 102 8.17 12.53 -3.80
CA ILE A 102 8.91 13.44 -4.67
C ILE A 102 8.86 14.85 -4.05
N PRO A 103 10.02 15.46 -3.73
CA PRO A 103 10.06 16.83 -3.24
C PRO A 103 9.46 17.81 -4.25
N ARG A 104 8.52 18.66 -3.80
CA ARG A 104 7.91 19.72 -4.62
C ARG A 104 8.25 21.07 -4.04
N LYS A 105 8.57 22.03 -4.92
CA LYS A 105 8.79 23.42 -4.49
C LYS A 105 7.45 24.05 -4.12
N PRO A 106 7.36 24.76 -2.98
CA PRO A 106 6.18 25.55 -2.65
C PRO A 106 5.86 26.56 -3.78
N GLY A 107 4.60 26.66 -4.18
CA GLY A 107 4.18 27.62 -5.22
C GLY A 107 4.32 27.14 -6.66
N GLU A 108 4.84 25.96 -6.94
CA GLU A 108 4.89 25.39 -8.28
C GLU A 108 3.51 24.89 -8.72
N ARG A 109 2.80 25.75 -9.51
CA ARG A 109 1.42 25.48 -9.95
C ARG A 109 1.34 24.93 -11.38
N ILE A 110 2.42 25.00 -12.15
CA ILE A 110 2.42 24.58 -13.56
C ILE A 110 3.03 23.18 -13.63
N LYS A 111 2.21 22.20 -13.97
CA LYS A 111 2.61 20.82 -14.23
C LYS A 111 2.64 20.56 -15.72
N THR A 112 3.77 20.07 -16.24
CA THR A 112 3.93 19.59 -17.63
C THR A 112 4.87 18.40 -17.62
N ASP A 113 4.67 17.44 -18.54
CA ASP A 113 5.51 16.24 -18.68
C ASP A 113 7.01 16.59 -18.75
N ARG A 114 7.32 17.66 -19.50
CA ARG A 114 8.69 18.20 -19.61
C ARG A 114 9.29 18.58 -18.26
N ARG A 115 8.55 19.35 -17.45
CA ARG A 115 9.00 19.79 -16.12
C ARG A 115 9.14 18.63 -15.16
N ASP A 116 8.23 17.65 -15.24
CA ASP A 116 8.25 16.46 -14.39
C ASP A 116 9.49 15.62 -14.73
N ALA A 117 9.80 15.35 -16.00
CA ALA A 117 11.02 14.63 -16.40
C ALA A 117 12.30 15.37 -15.97
N VAL A 118 12.39 16.69 -16.20
CA VAL A 118 13.54 17.52 -15.78
C VAL A 118 13.70 17.53 -14.26
N SER A 119 12.60 17.63 -13.52
CA SER A 119 12.62 17.57 -12.05
C SER A 119 13.11 16.21 -11.56
N LEU A 120 12.65 15.12 -12.15
CA LEU A 120 13.11 13.75 -11.83
C LEU A 120 14.61 13.60 -12.07
N ALA A 121 15.12 14.00 -13.24
CA ALA A 121 16.55 13.92 -13.54
C ALA A 121 17.40 14.72 -12.55
N ARG A 122 16.98 15.95 -12.21
CA ARG A 122 17.66 16.81 -11.25
C ARG A 122 17.67 16.23 -9.83
N LEU A 123 16.52 15.79 -9.34
CA LEU A 123 16.37 15.21 -8.00
C LEU A 123 17.09 13.86 -7.89
N HIS A 124 17.14 13.09 -8.99
CA HIS A 124 17.90 11.84 -9.05
C HIS A 124 19.41 12.10 -8.90
N ARG A 125 19.92 13.08 -9.63
CA ARG A 125 21.31 13.55 -9.50
C ARG A 125 21.63 14.01 -8.08
N ALA A 126 20.71 14.73 -7.44
CA ALA A 126 20.88 15.22 -6.07
C ALA A 126 20.78 14.11 -5.00
N GLY A 127 20.33 12.89 -5.37
CA GLY A 127 20.09 11.81 -4.41
C GLY A 127 18.89 12.04 -3.49
N GLU A 128 17.96 12.91 -3.87
CA GLU A 128 16.79 13.29 -3.08
C GLU A 128 15.56 12.41 -3.32
N LEU A 129 15.65 11.46 -4.26
CA LEU A 129 14.54 10.58 -4.59
C LEU A 129 14.51 9.34 -3.70
N THR A 130 13.33 8.98 -3.22
CA THR A 130 13.13 7.76 -2.43
C THR A 130 12.63 6.62 -3.31
N PRO A 131 13.46 5.57 -3.53
CA PRO A 131 13.07 4.45 -4.36
C PRO A 131 12.00 3.59 -3.70
N VAL A 132 11.08 3.04 -4.50
CA VAL A 132 10.19 1.96 -4.09
C VAL A 132 10.85 0.60 -4.33
N TRP A 133 10.48 -0.37 -3.53
CA TRP A 133 10.85 -1.74 -3.78
C TRP A 133 10.10 -2.28 -5.01
N VAL A 134 10.86 -2.75 -6.00
CA VAL A 134 10.30 -3.35 -7.22
C VAL A 134 10.17 -4.86 -7.01
N PRO A 135 8.97 -5.43 -7.10
CA PRO A 135 8.76 -6.87 -6.96
C PRO A 135 9.27 -7.63 -8.19
N ASP A 136 9.65 -8.89 -7.98
CA ASP A 136 9.77 -9.83 -9.10
C ASP A 136 8.39 -10.13 -9.73
N PRO A 137 8.33 -10.71 -10.94
CA PRO A 137 7.06 -10.97 -11.62
C PRO A 137 6.10 -11.87 -10.84
N ALA A 138 6.60 -12.88 -10.13
CA ALA A 138 5.76 -13.79 -9.35
C ALA A 138 5.15 -13.07 -8.13
N HIS A 139 5.94 -12.21 -7.48
CA HIS A 139 5.43 -11.39 -6.39
C HIS A 139 4.44 -10.32 -6.86
N GLU A 140 4.68 -9.72 -8.03
CA GLU A 140 3.74 -8.77 -8.65
C GLU A 140 2.40 -9.46 -8.94
N ALA A 141 2.41 -10.67 -9.51
CA ALA A 141 1.22 -11.46 -9.78
C ALA A 141 0.43 -11.77 -8.49
N MET A 142 1.11 -12.18 -7.41
CA MET A 142 0.47 -12.39 -6.10
C MET A 142 -0.14 -11.09 -5.56
N ARG A 143 0.55 -9.95 -5.71
CA ARG A 143 0.05 -8.64 -5.32
C ARG A 143 -1.21 -8.25 -6.09
N ASP A 144 -1.27 -8.53 -7.38
CA ASP A 144 -2.44 -8.26 -8.21
C ASP A 144 -3.63 -9.12 -7.78
N LEU A 145 -3.41 -10.41 -7.49
CA LEU A 145 -4.44 -11.31 -6.99
C LEU A 145 -5.01 -10.83 -5.63
N VAL A 146 -4.14 -10.42 -4.73
CA VAL A 146 -4.52 -9.83 -3.42
C VAL A 146 -5.34 -8.56 -3.62
N ARG A 147 -4.90 -7.67 -4.50
CA ARG A 147 -5.59 -6.41 -4.80
C ARG A 147 -6.95 -6.64 -5.47
N ALA A 148 -7.05 -7.62 -6.36
CA ALA A 148 -8.32 -8.05 -6.94
C ALA A 148 -9.29 -8.53 -5.85
N ARG A 149 -8.80 -9.32 -4.87
CA ARG A 149 -9.61 -9.73 -3.74
C ARG A 149 -10.04 -8.56 -2.85
N LEU A 150 -9.15 -7.61 -2.57
CA LEU A 150 -9.49 -6.40 -1.82
C LEU A 150 -10.56 -5.56 -2.54
N ALA A 151 -10.50 -5.49 -3.86
CA ALA A 151 -11.53 -4.84 -4.69
C ALA A 151 -12.87 -5.59 -4.60
N ALA A 152 -12.86 -6.93 -4.63
CA ALA A 152 -14.06 -7.75 -4.45
C ALA A 152 -14.71 -7.55 -3.06
N VAL A 153 -13.91 -7.42 -2.00
CA VAL A 153 -14.41 -7.11 -0.65
C VAL A 153 -15.09 -5.73 -0.62
N ARG A 154 -14.52 -4.73 -1.30
CA ARG A 154 -15.15 -3.40 -1.41
C ARG A 154 -16.47 -3.45 -2.16
N ALA A 155 -16.53 -4.17 -3.29
CA ALA A 155 -17.74 -4.36 -4.07
C ALA A 155 -18.84 -5.07 -3.25
N LEU A 156 -18.46 -6.14 -2.51
CA LEU A 156 -19.40 -6.83 -1.63
C LEU A 156 -19.95 -5.90 -0.53
N ARG A 157 -19.10 -5.09 0.08
CA ARG A 157 -19.53 -4.10 1.07
C ARG A 157 -20.52 -3.11 0.47
N GLN A 158 -20.27 -2.60 -0.73
CA GLN A 158 -21.13 -1.68 -1.44
C GLN A 158 -22.49 -2.31 -1.75
N ALA A 159 -22.50 -3.52 -2.32
CA ALA A 159 -23.74 -4.24 -2.61
C ALA A 159 -24.60 -4.48 -1.33
N ARG A 160 -23.92 -4.87 -0.23
CA ARG A 160 -24.61 -5.01 1.07
C ARG A 160 -25.18 -3.69 1.60
N GLN A 161 -24.48 -2.58 1.43
CA GLN A 161 -24.99 -1.26 1.82
C GLN A 161 -26.18 -0.82 0.97
N GLN A 162 -26.15 -1.09 -0.33
CA GLN A 162 -27.27 -0.79 -1.25
C GLN A 162 -28.52 -1.57 -0.85
N LEU A 163 -28.41 -2.90 -0.64
CA LEU A 163 -29.52 -3.71 -0.19
C LEU A 163 -30.05 -3.25 1.18
N SER A 164 -29.17 -2.99 2.13
CA SER A 164 -29.58 -2.49 3.46
C SER A 164 -30.28 -1.13 3.37
N GLY A 165 -29.78 -0.24 2.51
CA GLY A 165 -30.42 1.07 2.27
C GLY A 165 -31.80 0.97 1.61
N PHE A 166 -31.97 0.05 0.66
CA PHE A 166 -33.27 -0.25 0.05
C PHE A 166 -34.26 -0.75 1.11
N LEU A 167 -33.89 -1.76 1.89
CA LEU A 167 -34.73 -2.31 2.95
C LEU A 167 -35.14 -1.25 3.98
N LEU A 168 -34.19 -0.43 4.40
CA LEU A 168 -34.40 0.64 5.37
C LEU A 168 -35.47 1.65 4.87
N ARG A 169 -35.36 2.08 3.61
CA ARG A 169 -36.34 3.00 3.00
C ARG A 169 -37.78 2.46 2.98
N HIS A 170 -37.89 1.12 2.92
CA HIS A 170 -39.19 0.46 2.91
C HIS A 170 -39.63 -0.06 4.29
N GLY A 171 -38.99 0.43 5.37
CA GLY A 171 -39.34 0.05 6.75
C GLY A 171 -39.11 -1.43 7.07
N ARG A 172 -38.24 -2.13 6.29
CA ARG A 172 -37.96 -3.56 6.49
C ARG A 172 -36.67 -3.70 7.33
N HIS A 173 -36.84 -4.14 8.56
CA HIS A 173 -35.75 -4.30 9.51
C HIS A 173 -35.60 -5.76 9.92
N TYR A 174 -34.36 -6.27 9.82
CA TYR A 174 -33.99 -7.58 10.35
C TYR A 174 -33.31 -7.40 11.70
N GLY A 175 -34.03 -7.67 12.80
CA GLY A 175 -33.60 -7.43 14.20
C GLY A 175 -32.52 -8.39 14.72
N ARG A 176 -31.79 -9.08 13.85
CA ARG A 176 -30.73 -10.06 14.16
C ARG A 176 -29.48 -9.80 13.30
N PRO A 177 -28.33 -10.46 13.59
CA PRO A 177 -27.13 -10.33 12.76
C PRO A 177 -27.43 -10.65 11.29
N ALA A 178 -27.12 -9.70 10.40
CA ALA A 178 -27.32 -9.82 8.97
C ALA A 178 -26.30 -10.80 8.32
N TRP A 179 -26.57 -11.20 7.07
CA TRP A 179 -25.72 -12.04 6.21
C TRP A 179 -25.58 -13.49 6.67
N THR A 180 -26.43 -13.95 7.59
CA THR A 180 -26.58 -15.35 7.99
C THR A 180 -27.55 -16.09 7.07
N LEU A 181 -27.64 -17.43 7.17
CA LEU A 181 -28.63 -18.22 6.46
C LEU A 181 -30.06 -17.79 6.79
N MET A 182 -30.31 -17.47 8.06
CA MET A 182 -31.64 -16.96 8.49
C MET A 182 -31.96 -15.61 7.88
N HIS A 183 -30.99 -14.71 7.73
CA HIS A 183 -31.20 -13.43 7.02
C HIS A 183 -31.55 -13.66 5.55
N ARG A 184 -30.89 -14.60 4.86
CA ARG A 184 -31.22 -14.94 3.47
C ARG A 184 -32.64 -15.48 3.34
N ARG A 185 -33.07 -16.39 4.24
CA ARG A 185 -34.45 -16.88 4.28
C ARG A 185 -35.45 -15.76 4.53
N TRP A 186 -35.13 -14.82 5.41
CA TRP A 186 -35.97 -13.66 5.65
C TRP A 186 -36.09 -12.77 4.40
N LEU A 187 -34.98 -12.51 3.70
CA LEU A 187 -34.99 -11.74 2.46
C LEU A 187 -35.88 -12.38 1.38
N SER A 188 -35.80 -13.70 1.18
CA SER A 188 -36.62 -14.39 0.20
C SER A 188 -38.10 -14.44 0.56
N GLY A 189 -38.45 -14.25 1.82
CA GLY A 189 -39.83 -14.18 2.30
C GLY A 189 -40.44 -12.78 2.23
N LEU A 190 -39.67 -11.73 1.92
CA LEU A 190 -40.19 -10.38 1.85
C LEU A 190 -41.21 -10.22 0.72
N ARG A 191 -42.28 -9.44 0.99
CA ARG A 191 -43.27 -9.05 -0.01
C ARG A 191 -43.45 -7.53 0.03
N PHE A 192 -43.60 -6.95 -1.16
CA PHE A 192 -43.88 -5.54 -1.36
C PHE A 192 -45.18 -5.39 -2.13
N GLU A 193 -45.92 -4.30 -1.92
CA GLU A 193 -47.12 -4.00 -2.64
C GLU A 193 -46.87 -3.75 -4.14
N GLN A 194 -45.75 -3.08 -4.43
CA GLN A 194 -45.37 -2.76 -5.80
C GLN A 194 -44.46 -3.87 -6.37
N ALA A 195 -44.91 -4.47 -7.49
CA ALA A 195 -44.13 -5.53 -8.17
C ALA A 195 -42.68 -5.10 -8.53
N VAL A 196 -42.49 -3.82 -8.89
CA VAL A 196 -41.17 -3.25 -9.22
C VAL A 196 -40.21 -3.33 -8.03
N HIS A 197 -40.67 -3.21 -6.79
CA HIS A 197 -39.80 -3.37 -5.62
C HIS A 197 -39.30 -4.79 -5.43
N HIS A 198 -40.06 -5.82 -5.89
CA HIS A 198 -39.56 -7.20 -5.92
C HIS A 198 -38.42 -7.35 -6.93
N VAL A 199 -38.54 -6.81 -8.13
CA VAL A 199 -37.46 -6.82 -9.14
C VAL A 199 -36.19 -6.18 -8.57
N VAL A 200 -36.33 -5.01 -7.92
CA VAL A 200 -35.17 -4.33 -7.31
C VAL A 200 -34.58 -5.14 -6.15
N LEU A 201 -35.42 -5.76 -5.30
CA LEU A 201 -34.95 -6.62 -4.21
C LEU A 201 -34.14 -7.81 -4.75
N GLU A 202 -34.68 -8.50 -5.77
CA GLU A 202 -34.03 -9.65 -6.39
C GLU A 202 -32.68 -9.27 -7.03
N ASP A 203 -32.62 -8.13 -7.75
CA ASP A 203 -31.37 -7.61 -8.33
C ASP A 203 -30.32 -7.31 -7.24
N LEU A 204 -30.71 -6.63 -6.17
CA LEU A 204 -29.81 -6.31 -5.07
C LEU A 204 -29.33 -7.57 -4.33
N ILE A 205 -30.15 -8.59 -4.19
CA ILE A 205 -29.76 -9.88 -3.61
C ILE A 205 -28.75 -10.56 -4.53
N ALA A 206 -29.04 -10.63 -5.84
CA ALA A 206 -28.15 -11.22 -6.83
C ALA A 206 -26.79 -10.51 -6.87
N ALA A 207 -26.77 -9.18 -6.76
CA ALA A 207 -25.53 -8.41 -6.69
C ALA A 207 -24.68 -8.77 -5.45
N VAL A 208 -25.31 -8.98 -4.28
CA VAL A 208 -24.61 -9.43 -3.07
C VAL A 208 -24.06 -10.85 -3.23
N GLU A 209 -24.82 -11.74 -3.85
CA GLU A 209 -24.42 -13.13 -4.09
C GLU A 209 -23.23 -13.20 -5.06
N ALA A 210 -23.32 -12.53 -6.20
CA ALA A 210 -22.24 -12.45 -7.18
C ALA A 210 -20.95 -11.85 -6.58
N ALA A 211 -21.07 -10.78 -5.78
CA ALA A 211 -19.91 -10.19 -5.11
C ALA A 211 -19.33 -11.11 -4.03
N THR A 212 -20.15 -11.90 -3.35
CA THR A 212 -19.73 -12.90 -2.36
C THR A 212 -18.95 -14.01 -3.05
N GLU A 213 -19.49 -14.58 -4.13
CA GLU A 213 -18.84 -15.63 -4.90
C GLU A 213 -17.50 -15.17 -5.48
N ARG A 214 -17.44 -13.96 -6.03
CA ARG A 214 -16.20 -13.37 -6.53
C ARG A 214 -15.13 -13.27 -5.45
N ARG A 215 -15.48 -12.78 -4.25
CA ARG A 215 -14.56 -12.72 -3.12
C ARG A 215 -14.04 -14.09 -2.73
N ASP A 216 -14.94 -15.08 -2.64
CA ASP A 216 -14.59 -16.44 -2.19
C ASP A 216 -13.75 -17.17 -3.23
N ARG A 217 -14.06 -17.02 -4.51
CA ARG A 217 -13.24 -17.54 -5.62
C ARG A 217 -11.82 -16.98 -5.55
N LEU A 218 -11.63 -15.67 -5.38
CA LEU A 218 -10.31 -15.05 -5.28
C LEU A 218 -9.58 -15.48 -4.00
N THR A 219 -10.30 -15.77 -2.92
CA THR A 219 -9.69 -16.30 -1.69
C THR A 219 -9.15 -17.71 -1.94
N ARG A 220 -9.93 -18.60 -2.57
CA ARG A 220 -9.47 -19.95 -2.95
C ARG A 220 -8.28 -19.92 -3.91
N GLN A 221 -8.24 -18.95 -4.84
CA GLN A 221 -7.07 -18.79 -5.72
C GLN A 221 -5.81 -18.40 -4.94
N ILE A 222 -5.90 -17.50 -3.95
CA ILE A 222 -4.76 -17.17 -3.08
C ILE A 222 -4.29 -18.43 -2.32
N GLU A 223 -5.20 -19.23 -1.79
CA GLU A 223 -4.88 -20.49 -1.10
C GLU A 223 -4.15 -21.48 -2.01
N ALA A 224 -4.61 -21.60 -3.26
CA ALA A 224 -4.04 -22.53 -4.24
C ALA A 224 -2.64 -22.13 -4.72
N VAL A 225 -2.38 -20.84 -4.91
CA VAL A 225 -1.07 -20.36 -5.43
C VAL A 225 -0.04 -20.15 -4.32
N LEU A 226 -0.48 -20.02 -3.06
CA LEU A 226 0.41 -19.73 -1.94
C LEU A 226 1.58 -20.72 -1.79
N PRO A 227 1.41 -22.06 -1.90
CA PRO A 227 2.50 -23.00 -1.69
C PRO A 227 3.68 -22.80 -2.65
N GLU A 228 3.42 -22.33 -3.86
CA GLU A 228 4.44 -22.13 -4.92
C GLU A 228 5.09 -20.73 -4.86
N TRP A 229 4.56 -19.86 -4.01
CA TRP A 229 5.08 -18.50 -3.90
C TRP A 229 6.38 -18.44 -3.07
N SER A 230 7.40 -17.75 -3.58
CA SER A 230 8.70 -17.60 -2.93
C SER A 230 8.65 -17.11 -1.48
N LEU A 231 7.63 -16.33 -1.12
CA LEU A 231 7.43 -15.80 0.24
C LEU A 231 6.36 -16.57 1.04
N ALA A 232 6.00 -17.78 0.62
CA ALA A 232 5.02 -18.62 1.33
C ALA A 232 5.40 -18.86 2.79
N SER A 233 6.67 -19.16 3.07
CA SER A 233 7.18 -19.40 4.42
C SER A 233 7.02 -18.19 5.33
N VAL A 234 7.22 -16.98 4.80
CA VAL A 234 7.01 -15.72 5.54
C VAL A 234 5.52 -15.53 5.86
N ALA A 235 4.64 -15.77 4.88
CA ALA A 235 3.20 -15.68 5.08
C ALA A 235 2.70 -16.75 6.08
N GLN A 236 3.27 -17.96 6.08
CA GLN A 236 2.96 -18.99 7.06
C GLN A 236 3.43 -18.60 8.48
N ALA A 237 4.64 -18.05 8.61
CA ALA A 237 5.17 -17.57 9.87
C ALA A 237 4.30 -16.46 10.49
N LEU A 238 3.84 -15.50 9.67
CA LEU A 238 2.93 -14.45 10.14
C LEU A 238 1.59 -14.98 10.66
N GLN A 239 1.10 -16.11 10.14
CA GLN A 239 -0.13 -16.74 10.64
C GLN A 239 -0.01 -17.33 12.03
N ALA A 240 1.20 -17.51 12.57
CA ALA A 240 1.43 -17.87 13.96
C ALA A 240 1.09 -16.75 14.94
N LEU A 241 0.97 -15.51 14.44
CA LEU A 241 0.57 -14.36 15.24
C LEU A 241 -0.95 -14.34 15.44
N ARG A 242 -1.37 -14.03 16.66
CA ARG A 242 -2.79 -13.87 16.99
C ARG A 242 -3.40 -12.76 16.15
N GLY A 243 -4.58 -13.01 15.56
CA GLY A 243 -5.30 -12.05 14.72
C GLY A 243 -4.82 -12.00 13.27
N VAL A 244 -3.74 -12.70 12.92
CA VAL A 244 -3.24 -12.80 11.55
C VAL A 244 -3.66 -14.14 10.96
N ALA A 245 -4.72 -14.15 10.14
CA ALA A 245 -5.11 -15.31 9.35
C ALA A 245 -4.49 -15.23 7.94
N LEU A 246 -4.69 -16.26 7.12
CA LEU A 246 -4.13 -16.41 5.79
C LEU A 246 -4.18 -15.12 4.95
N VAL A 247 -5.37 -14.57 4.78
CA VAL A 247 -5.59 -13.38 3.93
C VAL A 247 -4.84 -12.17 4.43
N ASN A 248 -4.80 -11.96 5.77
CA ASN A 248 -4.06 -10.85 6.37
C ASN A 248 -2.55 -11.05 6.15
N ALA A 249 -2.04 -12.27 6.40
CA ALA A 249 -0.63 -12.60 6.21
C ALA A 249 -0.19 -12.40 4.76
N VAL A 250 -0.92 -13.01 3.81
CA VAL A 250 -0.58 -12.90 2.38
C VAL A 250 -0.69 -11.45 1.89
N THR A 251 -1.71 -10.71 2.34
CA THR A 251 -1.85 -9.28 1.98
C THR A 251 -0.68 -8.46 2.52
N LEU A 252 -0.27 -8.68 3.76
CA LEU A 252 0.89 -7.99 4.34
C LEU A 252 2.15 -8.26 3.54
N VAL A 253 2.46 -9.52 3.27
CA VAL A 253 3.67 -9.90 2.54
C VAL A 253 3.61 -9.41 1.09
N ALA A 254 2.47 -9.53 0.40
CA ALA A 254 2.32 -9.06 -0.98
C ALA A 254 2.48 -7.54 -1.11
N GLU A 255 2.02 -6.77 -0.14
CA GLU A 255 2.12 -5.29 -0.18
C GLU A 255 3.44 -4.76 0.37
N LEU A 256 4.08 -5.47 1.31
CA LEU A 256 5.36 -5.07 1.91
C LEU A 256 6.57 -5.60 1.14
N GLY A 257 6.47 -6.79 0.55
CA GLY A 257 7.60 -7.48 -0.02
C GLY A 257 8.55 -8.05 1.04
N ASP A 258 9.84 -7.94 0.79
CA ASP A 258 10.87 -8.38 1.73
C ASP A 258 10.83 -7.54 3.01
N ILE A 259 10.43 -8.18 4.10
CA ILE A 259 10.33 -7.54 5.43
C ILE A 259 11.72 -7.28 6.02
N THR A 260 12.75 -8.02 5.61
CA THR A 260 14.11 -7.87 6.15
C THR A 260 14.77 -6.54 5.79
N ARG A 261 14.23 -5.84 4.78
CA ARG A 261 14.67 -4.48 4.40
C ARG A 261 14.42 -3.42 5.48
N PHE A 262 13.59 -3.71 6.47
CA PHE A 262 13.34 -2.81 7.59
C PHE A 262 14.28 -3.14 8.75
N ALA A 263 15.18 -2.22 9.08
CA ALA A 263 16.15 -2.40 10.15
C ALA A 263 15.52 -2.45 11.57
N SER A 264 14.27 -2.00 11.71
CA SER A 264 13.57 -2.00 13.00
C SER A 264 12.05 -1.93 12.82
N PRO A 265 11.26 -2.36 13.82
CA PRO A 265 9.81 -2.20 13.83
C PRO A 265 9.37 -0.73 13.68
N ARG A 266 10.11 0.22 14.22
CA ARG A 266 9.83 1.66 14.09
C ARG A 266 9.92 2.14 12.65
N GLN A 267 10.87 1.62 11.89
CA GLN A 267 11.01 1.93 10.46
C GLN A 267 9.82 1.39 9.66
N LEU A 268 9.35 0.18 9.95
CA LEU A 268 8.14 -0.38 9.34
C LEU A 268 6.89 0.44 9.71
N MET A 269 6.76 0.85 10.98
CA MET A 269 5.65 1.70 11.42
C MET A 269 5.64 3.05 10.69
N ALA A 270 6.81 3.68 10.54
CA ALA A 270 6.95 4.93 9.78
C ALA A 270 6.60 4.74 8.31
N TYR A 271 7.10 3.67 7.68
CA TYR A 271 6.78 3.31 6.30
C TYR A 271 5.28 3.10 6.07
N LEU A 272 4.57 2.55 7.05
CA LEU A 272 3.12 2.32 6.99
C LEU A 272 2.29 3.51 7.50
N GLY A 273 2.92 4.60 7.93
CA GLY A 273 2.22 5.75 8.48
C GLY A 273 1.44 5.46 9.76
N LEU A 274 1.95 4.54 10.58
CA LEU A 274 1.41 4.19 11.91
C LEU A 274 2.04 5.03 13.03
N VAL A 275 2.87 6.01 12.68
CA VAL A 275 3.45 6.97 13.60
C VAL A 275 2.56 8.21 13.70
N PRO A 276 2.46 8.85 14.90
CA PRO A 276 1.70 10.09 15.04
C PRO A 276 2.31 11.20 14.19
N SER A 277 1.47 12.06 13.64
CA SER A 277 1.92 13.32 13.07
C SER A 277 2.40 14.24 14.20
N GLU A 278 3.46 14.97 13.97
CA GLU A 278 4.02 15.89 14.96
C GLU A 278 4.30 17.24 14.31
N GLN A 279 3.88 18.30 14.99
CA GLN A 279 4.19 19.69 14.67
C GLN A 279 4.72 20.33 15.94
N SER A 280 6.03 20.24 16.11
CA SER A 280 6.69 20.77 17.31
C SER A 280 7.58 21.95 16.93
N SER A 281 7.53 23.03 17.71
CA SER A 281 8.43 24.17 17.59
C SER A 281 8.81 24.66 18.98
N GLY A 282 10.12 24.81 19.24
CA GLY A 282 10.64 25.18 20.55
C GLY A 282 10.17 24.19 21.63
N GLN A 283 9.55 24.71 22.70
CA GLN A 283 9.02 23.89 23.79
C GLN A 283 7.59 23.34 23.53
N SER A 284 6.94 23.76 22.45
CA SER A 284 5.59 23.33 22.13
C SER A 284 5.61 22.05 21.34
N ARG A 285 5.01 20.97 21.87
CA ARG A 285 4.85 19.68 21.19
C ARG A 285 3.39 19.41 20.87
N ARG A 286 3.03 19.37 19.59
CA ARG A 286 1.69 19.02 19.13
C ARG A 286 1.74 17.70 18.35
N GLN A 287 1.11 16.66 18.92
CA GLN A 287 0.95 15.38 18.27
C GLN A 287 -0.50 15.23 17.80
N GLY A 288 -0.68 14.85 16.53
CA GLY A 288 -1.97 14.55 15.93
C GLY A 288 -2.23 13.03 15.83
N GLY A 289 -3.17 12.67 14.96
CA GLY A 289 -3.41 11.27 14.61
C GLY A 289 -2.24 10.66 13.82
N ILE A 290 -2.35 9.38 13.45
CA ILE A 290 -1.33 8.72 12.62
C ILE A 290 -1.22 9.41 11.25
N THR A 291 0.00 9.46 10.71
CA THR A 291 0.29 10.16 9.44
C THR A 291 -0.44 9.59 8.23
N LYS A 292 -0.81 8.31 8.28
CA LYS A 292 -1.44 7.55 7.18
C LYS A 292 -0.63 7.56 5.89
N ALA A 293 0.66 7.87 5.95
CA ALA A 293 1.59 7.74 4.84
C ALA A 293 1.73 6.27 4.40
N GLY A 294 2.22 6.04 3.19
CA GLY A 294 2.54 4.70 2.69
C GLY A 294 1.33 3.81 2.42
N ASN A 295 1.55 2.48 2.49
CA ASN A 295 0.59 1.49 2.02
C ASN A 295 -0.64 1.31 2.94
N GLY A 296 -1.80 1.79 2.47
CA GLY A 296 -3.06 1.72 3.20
C GLY A 296 -3.63 0.31 3.37
N ALA A 297 -3.36 -0.62 2.44
CA ALA A 297 -3.83 -1.99 2.54
C ALA A 297 -3.09 -2.74 3.64
N ALA A 298 -1.76 -2.68 3.65
CA ALA A 298 -0.93 -3.31 4.69
C ALA A 298 -1.23 -2.70 6.07
N ARG A 299 -1.33 -1.37 6.17
CA ARG A 299 -1.73 -0.71 7.42
C ARG A 299 -3.08 -1.21 7.95
N ARG A 300 -4.07 -1.36 7.07
CA ARG A 300 -5.39 -1.88 7.45
C ARG A 300 -5.31 -3.30 8.00
N MET A 301 -4.53 -4.19 7.36
CA MET A 301 -4.38 -5.58 7.82
C MET A 301 -3.76 -5.64 9.22
N LEU A 302 -2.75 -4.81 9.50
CA LEU A 302 -2.16 -4.72 10.84
C LEU A 302 -3.16 -4.20 11.88
N ILE A 303 -3.96 -3.19 11.55
CA ILE A 303 -4.98 -2.68 12.46
C ILE A 303 -6.05 -3.74 12.72
N GLU A 304 -6.53 -4.44 11.68
CA GLU A 304 -7.52 -5.52 11.83
C GLU A 304 -6.96 -6.68 12.68
N ALA A 305 -5.70 -7.06 12.49
CA ALA A 305 -5.03 -8.05 13.33
C ALA A 305 -4.93 -7.61 14.79
N ALA A 306 -4.55 -6.35 15.03
CA ALA A 306 -4.41 -5.78 16.36
C ALA A 306 -5.72 -5.74 17.17
N TRP A 307 -6.88 -5.72 16.51
CA TRP A 307 -8.18 -5.78 17.21
C TRP A 307 -8.35 -7.03 18.06
N SER A 308 -7.73 -8.14 17.70
CA SER A 308 -7.80 -9.38 18.49
C SER A 308 -7.15 -9.25 19.87
N TYR A 309 -6.20 -8.32 20.04
CA TYR A 309 -5.50 -8.08 21.31
C TYR A 309 -6.32 -7.28 22.33
N ARG A 310 -7.51 -6.79 21.96
CA ARG A 310 -8.48 -6.20 22.92
C ARG A 310 -9.12 -7.22 23.83
N PHE A 311 -9.10 -8.49 23.45
CA PHE A 311 -9.67 -9.60 24.23
C PHE A 311 -8.58 -10.29 25.06
N PRO A 312 -8.93 -10.95 26.16
CA PRO A 312 -7.99 -11.72 26.96
C PRO A 312 -7.17 -12.70 26.12
N ALA A 313 -5.96 -12.95 26.51
CA ALA A 313 -5.05 -13.85 25.82
C ALA A 313 -5.62 -15.29 25.83
N ARG A 314 -6.18 -15.70 24.69
CA ARG A 314 -6.64 -17.07 24.45
C ARG A 314 -6.02 -17.56 23.15
N VAL A 315 -5.49 -18.79 23.20
CA VAL A 315 -4.96 -19.48 22.02
C VAL A 315 -6.01 -20.46 21.56
N SER A 316 -6.56 -20.24 20.35
CA SER A 316 -7.50 -21.18 19.75
C SER A 316 -6.77 -22.42 19.24
N ARG A 317 -7.52 -23.53 19.05
CA ARG A 317 -6.96 -24.75 18.45
C ARG A 317 -6.31 -24.49 17.08
N ASP A 318 -6.94 -23.67 16.26
CA ASP A 318 -6.42 -23.30 14.93
C ASP A 318 -5.13 -22.47 15.01
N LEU A 319 -5.02 -21.60 16.02
CA LEU A 319 -3.79 -20.84 16.24
C LEU A 319 -2.66 -21.75 16.71
N LEU A 320 -2.93 -22.70 17.61
CA LEU A 320 -1.95 -23.71 18.04
C LEU A 320 -1.44 -24.55 16.87
N LEU A 321 -2.33 -24.99 15.97
CA LEU A 321 -1.94 -25.73 14.77
C LEU A 321 -1.03 -24.89 13.87
N ARG A 322 -1.38 -23.63 13.61
CA ARG A 322 -0.56 -22.71 12.81
C ARG A 322 0.81 -22.43 13.43
N GLN A 323 0.87 -22.32 14.76
CA GLN A 323 2.13 -22.14 15.49
C GLN A 323 3.05 -23.37 15.42
N ARG A 324 2.47 -24.58 15.36
CA ARG A 324 3.24 -25.83 15.20
C ARG A 324 3.80 -26.00 13.80
N ILE A 325 3.10 -25.53 12.79
CA ILE A 325 3.48 -25.64 11.37
C ILE A 325 4.47 -24.53 10.96
N ALA A 326 4.47 -23.41 11.69
CA ALA A 326 5.33 -22.27 11.38
C ALA A 326 6.81 -22.66 11.47
N PRO A 327 7.65 -22.26 10.49
CA PRO A 327 9.08 -22.57 10.50
C PRO A 327 9.76 -22.00 11.76
N ALA A 328 10.65 -22.78 12.38
CA ALA A 328 11.32 -22.43 13.65
C ALA A 328 12.13 -21.10 13.57
N ASN A 329 12.69 -20.78 12.41
CA ASN A 329 13.58 -19.63 12.20
C ASN A 329 12.91 -18.24 12.20
N PRO A 330 11.65 -18.05 11.78
CA PRO A 330 10.93 -16.80 11.98
C PRO A 330 10.44 -16.56 13.41
N ARG A 331 10.36 -17.58 14.26
CA ARG A 331 9.86 -17.44 15.64
C ARG A 331 10.76 -16.56 16.48
N ASP A 332 12.07 -16.79 16.46
CA ASP A 332 13.02 -16.05 17.30
C ASP A 332 13.07 -14.56 16.95
N ARG A 333 12.81 -14.21 15.70
CA ARG A 333 12.74 -12.81 15.26
C ARG A 333 11.39 -12.15 15.50
N LEU A 334 10.30 -12.92 15.46
CA LEU A 334 8.95 -12.41 15.69
C LEU A 334 8.59 -12.36 17.19
N GLU A 335 9.11 -13.26 18.01
CA GLU A 335 8.96 -13.23 19.47
C GLU A 335 9.69 -12.04 20.05
N SER A 336 10.91 -11.75 19.62
CA SER A 336 11.63 -10.53 20.01
C SER A 336 10.93 -9.24 19.56
N ALA A 337 10.19 -9.28 18.45
CA ALA A 337 9.39 -8.15 18.00
C ALA A 337 8.05 -8.01 18.74
N ALA A 338 7.46 -9.13 19.19
CA ALA A 338 6.22 -9.14 19.99
C ALA A 338 6.45 -8.72 21.44
N GLU A 339 7.58 -9.09 22.02
CA GLU A 339 8.01 -8.65 23.37
C GLU A 339 8.39 -7.18 23.42
N ALA A 340 8.81 -6.59 22.27
CA ALA A 340 9.16 -5.18 22.17
C ALA A 340 7.93 -4.23 22.06
N VAL A 341 6.71 -4.77 21.98
CA VAL A 341 5.48 -3.95 21.97
C VAL A 341 4.98 -3.83 23.43
N PRO A 342 5.18 -2.68 24.08
CA PRO A 342 4.61 -2.46 25.41
C PRO A 342 3.08 -2.60 25.33
N PRO A 343 2.42 -3.13 26.39
CA PRO A 343 0.98 -3.21 26.43
C PRO A 343 0.37 -1.83 26.16
N LEU A 344 -0.57 -1.76 25.23
CA LEU A 344 -1.30 -0.54 24.92
C LEU A 344 -1.91 0.00 26.23
N PRO A 345 -1.68 1.27 26.58
CA PRO A 345 -2.35 1.87 27.72
C PRO A 345 -3.87 1.76 27.49
N PRO A 346 -4.66 1.57 28.58
CA PRO A 346 -6.11 1.46 28.45
C PRO A 346 -6.64 2.67 27.69
N ALA A 347 -7.51 2.41 26.72
CA ALA A 347 -8.12 3.44 25.89
C ALA A 347 -8.77 4.48 26.82
N ARG A 348 -8.27 5.71 26.83
CA ARG A 348 -8.94 6.80 27.54
C ARG A 348 -10.36 6.91 26.98
N PRO A 349 -11.39 6.97 27.82
CA PRO A 349 -12.76 7.17 27.36
C PRO A 349 -12.80 8.47 26.55
N CYS A 350 -13.39 8.39 25.36
CA CYS A 350 -13.65 9.55 24.52
C CYS A 350 -14.44 10.56 25.34
N ARG A 351 -13.85 11.69 25.72
CA ARG A 351 -14.59 12.79 26.33
C ARG A 351 -15.61 13.25 25.30
N GLN A 352 -16.87 12.92 25.52
CA GLN A 352 -17.98 13.53 24.81
C GLN A 352 -17.83 15.05 24.96
N ALA A 353 -17.70 15.75 23.83
CA ALA A 353 -17.73 17.19 23.81
C ALA A 353 -19.07 17.63 24.42
N ARG A 354 -19.04 18.21 25.62
CA ARG A 354 -20.19 18.89 26.20
C ARG A 354 -20.53 20.02 25.25
N HIS A 355 -21.71 19.94 24.59
CA HIS A 355 -22.34 21.09 23.96
C HIS A 355 -22.41 22.21 24.99
N ARG A 356 -21.61 23.24 24.82
CA ARG A 356 -21.86 24.53 25.48
C ARG A 356 -23.06 25.13 24.80
N GLY A 357 -24.22 25.08 25.50
CA GLY A 357 -25.39 25.86 25.16
C GLY A 357 -24.98 27.33 25.08
N HIS A 358 -25.25 27.94 23.95
CA HIS A 358 -25.24 29.40 23.81
C HIS A 358 -26.50 29.91 24.47
N ASP A 359 -26.34 30.40 25.70
CA ASP A 359 -27.28 31.29 26.35
C ASP A 359 -27.24 32.63 25.59
N ARG A 360 -28.27 32.90 24.80
CA ARG A 360 -28.59 34.23 24.30
C ARG A 360 -29.84 34.70 25.08
N ASP A 361 -29.59 35.40 26.14
CA ASP A 361 -30.53 36.36 26.69
C ASP A 361 -29.74 37.51 27.26
N ARG A 362 -29.90 38.67 26.64
CA ARG A 362 -29.92 39.95 27.30
C ARG A 362 -30.54 41.02 26.40
N PRO A 363 -31.13 42.02 27.09
CA PRO A 363 -32.27 42.82 26.67
C PRO A 363 -31.94 43.84 25.59
#